data_1815b4ce27ecef14253883e5be53492a
#
_entry.id   1815b4ce27ecef14253883e5be53492a
#
_cell.length_a   1.000
_cell.length_b   1.000
_cell.length_c   1.000
_cell.angle_alpha   90.00
_cell.angle_beta   90.00
_cell.angle_gamma   90.00
#
_symmetry.space_group_name_H-M   'P 1'
#
loop_
_entity.id
_entity.type
_entity.pdbx_description
1 polymer ?
#
loop_
_entity_poly.entity_id
_entity_poly.type
_entity_poly.pdbx_seq_one_letter_code
_entity_poly.pdbx_strand_id
1 'polypeptide(L)'
;MNPKFSVLFLVEAADFLDGLDEKSRRKVIYNIDKSRYVNDPKLFKKLTNEIWEFRTKYQKNQYRLFAFWDKRDKRETLVVSTHGMIKKTGKVPKPEIEKAKKIMEDYFDDDGE
;
A
#
# COMPACT_ATOMS: atom_id res chain seq x y z
N MET A 1 -6.48 9.24 -19.70
CA MET A 1 -5.66 8.06 -19.40
C MET A 1 -6.35 7.21 -18.32
N ASN A 2 -6.46 5.93 -18.55
CA ASN A 2 -7.11 5.05 -17.59
C ASN A 2 -6.13 4.56 -16.53
N PRO A 3 -6.57 4.48 -15.27
CA PRO A 3 -5.71 3.91 -14.23
C PRO A 3 -5.47 2.42 -14.46
N LYS A 4 -4.30 1.95 -14.04
CA LYS A 4 -3.90 0.55 -14.18
C LYS A 4 -4.53 -0.35 -13.12
N PHE A 5 -4.94 0.24 -12.00
CA PHE A 5 -5.55 -0.51 -10.90
C PHE A 5 -6.36 0.42 -10.00
N SER A 6 -7.23 -0.18 -9.21
CA SER A 6 -7.95 0.51 -8.15
C SER A 6 -7.27 0.18 -6.81
N VAL A 7 -7.50 1.00 -5.80
CA VAL A 7 -6.90 0.80 -4.47
C VAL A 7 -8.00 0.72 -3.42
N LEU A 8 -7.92 -0.29 -2.56
CA LEU A 8 -8.78 -0.45 -1.40
C LEU A 8 -7.89 -0.36 -0.15
N PHE A 9 -8.27 0.52 0.79
CA PHE A 9 -7.55 0.62 2.06
C PHE A 9 -8.31 -0.18 3.12
N LEU A 10 -7.64 -1.17 3.71
CA LEU A 10 -8.20 -1.88 4.86
C LEU A 10 -8.12 -0.98 6.10
N VAL A 11 -8.76 -1.40 7.17
CA VAL A 11 -8.92 -0.55 8.35
C VAL A 11 -7.61 0.02 8.86
N GLU A 12 -6.57 -0.81 8.99
CA GLU A 12 -5.29 -0.32 9.53
C GLU A 12 -4.60 0.66 8.57
N ALA A 13 -4.75 0.46 7.25
CA ALA A 13 -4.19 1.41 6.28
C ALA A 13 -4.93 2.74 6.35
N ALA A 14 -6.25 2.70 6.43
CA ALA A 14 -7.06 3.91 6.58
C ALA A 14 -6.72 4.65 7.87
N ASP A 15 -6.58 3.92 8.97
CA ASP A 15 -6.21 4.50 10.26
C ASP A 15 -4.83 5.16 10.21
N PHE A 16 -3.89 4.51 9.53
CA PHE A 16 -2.56 5.10 9.35
C PHE A 16 -2.65 6.45 8.64
N LEU A 17 -3.40 6.52 7.55
CA LEU A 17 -3.57 7.75 6.78
C LEU A 17 -4.26 8.83 7.63
N ASP A 18 -5.30 8.45 8.36
CA ASP A 18 -6.05 9.39 9.20
C ASP A 18 -5.18 9.96 10.33
N GLY A 19 -4.18 9.21 10.78
CA GLY A 19 -3.27 9.66 11.83
C GLY A 19 -2.18 10.62 11.36
N LEU A 20 -2.00 10.80 10.05
CA LEU A 20 -1.00 11.71 9.52
C LEU A 20 -1.52 13.15 9.56
N ASP A 21 -0.58 14.11 9.66
CA ASP A 21 -0.96 15.51 9.47
C ASP A 21 -1.47 15.71 8.03
N GLU A 22 -2.23 16.79 7.85
CA GLU A 22 -2.91 17.02 6.58
C GLU A 22 -1.97 17.06 5.38
N LYS A 23 -0.85 17.75 5.50
CA LYS A 23 0.10 17.89 4.38
C LYS A 23 0.75 16.57 4.01
N SER A 24 1.15 15.79 5.01
CA SER A 24 1.75 14.48 4.79
C SER A 24 0.73 13.53 4.15
N ARG A 25 -0.50 13.51 4.68
CA ARG A 25 -1.57 12.67 4.14
C ARG A 25 -1.84 12.99 2.67
N ARG A 26 -1.95 14.27 2.33
CA ARG A 26 -2.18 14.69 0.95
C ARG A 26 -1.07 14.22 0.02
N LYS A 27 0.17 14.32 0.46
CA LYS A 27 1.31 13.90 -0.34
C LYS A 27 1.30 12.39 -0.56
N VAL A 28 1.02 11.63 0.49
CA VAL A 28 0.94 10.18 0.41
C VAL A 28 -0.17 9.76 -0.56
N ILE A 29 -1.37 10.31 -0.37
CA ILE A 29 -2.51 9.99 -1.23
C ILE A 29 -2.25 10.39 -2.68
N TYR A 30 -1.64 11.56 -2.89
CA TYR A 30 -1.28 12.00 -4.24
C TYR A 30 -0.35 10.99 -4.92
N ASN A 31 0.67 10.52 -4.20
CA ASN A 31 1.62 9.57 -4.76
C ASN A 31 1.00 8.20 -5.02
N ILE A 32 0.09 7.76 -4.13
CA ILE A 32 -0.65 6.52 -4.36
C ILE A 32 -1.48 6.63 -5.63
N ASP A 33 -2.20 7.75 -5.78
CA ASP A 33 -3.02 7.96 -6.96
C ASP A 33 -2.16 8.03 -8.22
N LYS A 34 -1.03 8.72 -8.18
CA LYS A 34 -0.10 8.82 -9.30
C LYS A 34 0.41 7.44 -9.72
N SER A 35 0.68 6.55 -8.75
CA SER A 35 1.18 5.20 -9.03
C SER A 35 0.18 4.37 -9.83
N ARG A 36 -1.10 4.74 -9.81
CA ARG A 36 -2.12 4.05 -10.61
C ARG A 36 -2.00 4.32 -12.10
N TYR A 37 -1.31 5.40 -12.47
CA TYR A 37 -1.18 5.82 -13.86
C TYR A 37 0.22 5.62 -14.41
N VAL A 38 1.24 5.75 -13.58
CA VAL A 38 2.63 5.62 -14.02
C VAL A 38 3.31 4.46 -13.30
N ASN A 39 4.11 3.71 -14.06
CA ASN A 39 4.85 2.57 -13.50
C ASN A 39 6.21 3.06 -13.01
N ASP A 40 6.25 3.46 -11.73
CA ASP A 40 7.44 4.04 -11.12
C ASP A 40 7.73 3.33 -9.79
N PRO A 41 8.85 2.58 -9.70
CA PRO A 41 9.21 1.88 -8.45
C PRO A 41 9.53 2.81 -7.29
N LYS A 42 9.71 4.11 -7.54
CA LYS A 42 9.83 5.09 -6.46
C LYS A 42 8.50 5.33 -5.76
N LEU A 43 7.40 5.01 -6.42
CA LEU A 43 6.04 5.19 -5.89
C LEU A 43 5.41 3.89 -5.44
N PHE A 44 5.65 2.81 -6.17
CA PHE A 44 5.01 1.51 -5.89
C PHE A 44 5.97 0.40 -6.30
N LYS A 45 6.39 -0.41 -5.32
CA LYS A 45 7.48 -1.37 -5.51
C LYS A 45 7.12 -2.73 -4.92
N LYS A 46 7.51 -3.79 -5.63
CA LYS A 46 7.36 -5.16 -5.14
C LYS A 46 8.44 -5.47 -4.11
N LEU A 47 8.06 -6.01 -2.97
CA LEU A 47 8.97 -6.41 -1.90
C LEU A 47 9.22 -7.91 -1.88
N THR A 48 8.16 -8.70 -2.02
CA THR A 48 8.24 -10.16 -2.07
C THR A 48 7.35 -10.64 -3.21
N ASN A 49 7.18 -11.94 -3.37
CA ASN A 49 6.29 -12.47 -4.40
C ASN A 49 4.86 -11.95 -4.27
N GLU A 50 4.43 -11.62 -3.06
CA GLU A 50 3.04 -11.26 -2.81
C GLU A 50 2.85 -9.86 -2.29
N ILE A 51 3.85 -9.30 -1.60
CA ILE A 51 3.71 -8.02 -0.90
C ILE A 51 4.43 -6.91 -1.64
N TRP A 52 3.71 -5.82 -1.83
CA TRP A 52 4.19 -4.58 -2.45
C TRP A 52 4.13 -3.45 -1.45
N GLU A 53 4.74 -2.31 -1.77
CA GLU A 53 4.65 -1.11 -0.93
C GLU A 53 4.41 0.12 -1.79
N PHE A 54 3.50 0.98 -1.32
CA PHE A 54 3.41 2.35 -1.80
C PHE A 54 4.45 3.17 -1.04
N ARG A 55 5.13 4.05 -1.73
CA ARG A 55 6.29 4.78 -1.20
C ARG A 55 6.11 6.28 -1.37
N THR A 56 6.33 7.03 -0.30
CA THR A 56 6.34 8.49 -0.34
C THR A 56 7.45 9.00 0.56
N LYS A 57 8.27 9.89 0.02
CA LYS A 57 9.29 10.58 0.79
C LYS A 57 8.86 12.05 0.91
N TYR A 58 8.71 12.53 2.15
CA TYR A 58 8.25 13.88 2.40
C TYR A 58 8.77 14.38 3.74
N GLN A 59 9.43 15.56 3.73
CA GLN A 59 9.96 16.21 4.94
C GLN A 59 10.75 15.25 5.85
N LYS A 60 11.76 14.60 5.29
CA LYS A 60 12.68 13.68 6.00
C LYS A 60 12.05 12.36 6.44
N ASN A 61 10.75 12.18 6.23
CA ASN A 61 10.10 10.91 6.55
C ASN A 61 9.87 10.10 5.29
N GLN A 62 9.90 8.78 5.45
CA GLN A 62 9.56 7.86 4.39
C GLN A 62 8.32 7.09 4.81
N TYR A 63 7.23 7.33 4.09
CA TYR A 63 5.95 6.70 4.37
C TYR A 63 5.82 5.45 3.52
N ARG A 64 5.39 4.36 4.12
CA ARG A 64 5.18 3.09 3.43
C ARG A 64 3.80 2.57 3.76
N LEU A 65 3.04 2.18 2.72
CA LEU A 65 1.80 1.43 2.90
C LEU A 65 1.96 0.11 2.17
N PHE A 66 1.82 -0.98 2.89
CA PHE A 66 1.99 -2.31 2.33
C PHE A 66 0.73 -2.74 1.63
N ALA A 67 0.85 -3.59 0.63
CA ALA A 67 -0.26 -3.92 -0.23
C ALA A 67 -0.06 -5.27 -0.90
N PHE A 68 -1.17 -5.81 -1.40
CA PHE A 68 -1.16 -7.01 -2.23
C PHE A 68 -2.19 -6.86 -3.34
N TRP A 69 -2.10 -7.71 -4.34
CA TRP A 69 -3.04 -7.68 -5.45
C TRP A 69 -4.16 -8.68 -5.21
N ASP A 70 -5.39 -8.24 -5.42
CA ASP A 70 -6.55 -9.13 -5.49
C ASP A 70 -6.96 -9.22 -6.95
N LYS A 71 -6.61 -10.32 -7.59
CA LYS A 71 -6.82 -10.52 -9.04
C LYS A 71 -7.99 -11.44 -9.35
N ARG A 72 -8.89 -11.63 -8.39
CA ARG A 72 -10.02 -12.55 -8.58
C ARG A 72 -11.04 -12.01 -9.56
N ASP A 73 -11.16 -10.69 -9.67
CA ASP A 73 -12.03 -10.07 -10.68
C ASP A 73 -11.19 -9.74 -11.92
N LYS A 74 -11.50 -10.39 -13.02
CA LYS A 74 -10.74 -10.21 -14.26
C LYS A 74 -10.99 -8.88 -14.95
N ARG A 75 -12.05 -8.16 -14.56
CA ARG A 75 -12.39 -6.86 -15.18
C ARG A 75 -11.60 -5.72 -14.58
N GLU A 76 -11.27 -5.83 -13.30
CA GLU A 76 -10.56 -4.80 -12.57
C GLU A 76 -9.37 -5.42 -11.85
N THR A 77 -8.28 -4.68 -11.82
CA THR A 77 -7.14 -5.06 -11.01
C THR A 77 -7.21 -4.27 -9.73
N LEU A 78 -7.28 -4.95 -8.59
CA LEU A 78 -7.43 -4.33 -7.29
C LEU A 78 -6.18 -4.52 -6.47
N VAL A 79 -5.67 -3.41 -5.94
CA VAL A 79 -4.58 -3.41 -4.97
C VAL A 79 -5.18 -3.11 -3.61
N VAL A 80 -4.93 -3.99 -2.64
CA VAL A 80 -5.47 -3.87 -1.29
C VAL A 80 -4.34 -3.47 -0.35
N SER A 81 -4.47 -2.31 0.30
CA SER A 81 -3.46 -1.83 1.23
C SER A 81 -3.77 -2.31 2.64
N THR A 82 -2.79 -2.94 3.28
CA THR A 82 -2.96 -3.60 4.57
C THR A 82 -2.76 -2.66 5.75
N HIS A 83 -1.61 -2.00 5.81
CA HIS A 83 -1.26 -1.09 6.90
C HIS A 83 -0.09 -0.23 6.47
N GLY A 84 0.25 0.75 7.29
CA GLY A 84 1.34 1.66 6.97
C GLY A 84 2.36 1.79 8.09
N MET A 85 3.50 2.38 7.74
CA MET A 85 4.52 2.73 8.72
C MET A 85 5.30 3.96 8.23
N ILE A 86 5.92 4.65 9.16
CA ILE A 86 6.88 5.70 8.85
C ILE A 86 8.27 5.10 9.05
N LYS A 87 9.04 5.06 7.98
CA LYS A 87 10.38 4.49 8.00
C LYS A 87 11.40 5.63 8.00
N LYS A 88 12.37 5.57 8.90
CA LYS A 88 13.39 6.62 8.97
C LYS A 88 14.66 6.28 8.21
N THR A 89 15.15 5.07 8.35
CA THR A 89 16.35 4.61 7.66
C THR A 89 16.29 3.11 7.42
N GLY A 90 17.13 2.65 6.50
CA GLY A 90 17.34 1.22 6.29
C GLY A 90 16.23 0.52 5.52
N LYS A 91 16.19 -0.78 5.65
CA LYS A 91 15.22 -1.62 4.96
C LYS A 91 13.91 -1.67 5.74
N VAL A 92 12.84 -2.04 5.03
CA VAL A 92 11.56 -2.33 5.70
C VAL A 92 11.78 -3.51 6.66
N PRO A 93 11.36 -3.37 7.94
CA PRO A 93 11.51 -4.47 8.90
C PRO A 93 10.74 -5.71 8.45
N LYS A 94 11.36 -6.86 8.57
CA LYS A 94 10.74 -8.12 8.19
C LYS A 94 9.38 -8.38 8.87
N PRO A 95 9.20 -8.05 10.17
CA PRO A 95 7.90 -8.22 10.81
C PRO A 95 6.76 -7.45 10.12
N GLU A 96 7.05 -6.33 9.49
CA GLU A 96 6.00 -5.57 8.78
C GLU A 96 5.55 -6.31 7.53
N ILE A 97 6.47 -6.94 6.84
CA ILE A 97 6.12 -7.77 5.67
C ILE A 97 5.30 -8.98 6.12
N GLU A 98 5.70 -9.61 7.22
CA GLU A 98 4.95 -10.76 7.77
C GLU A 98 3.54 -10.35 8.19
N LYS A 99 3.40 -9.17 8.79
CA LYS A 99 2.09 -8.63 9.16
C LYS A 99 1.21 -8.43 7.94
N ALA A 100 1.78 -7.87 6.86
CA ALA A 100 1.03 -7.67 5.61
C ALA A 100 0.55 -9.01 5.03
N LYS A 101 1.39 -10.05 5.09
CA LYS A 101 1.00 -11.38 4.63
C LYS A 101 -0.14 -11.95 5.45
N LYS A 102 -0.09 -11.77 6.77
CA LYS A 102 -1.15 -12.26 7.64
C LYS A 102 -2.48 -11.56 7.34
N ILE A 103 -2.44 -10.25 7.17
CA ILE A 103 -3.63 -9.48 6.81
C ILE A 103 -4.17 -9.92 5.46
N MET A 104 -3.29 -10.19 4.51
CA MET A 104 -3.67 -10.69 3.19
C MET A 104 -4.38 -12.05 3.31
N GLU A 105 -3.82 -12.96 4.08
CA GLU A 105 -4.43 -14.28 4.30
C GLU A 105 -5.81 -14.16 4.91
N ASP A 106 -5.95 -13.31 5.92
CA ASP A 106 -7.24 -13.09 6.58
C ASP A 106 -8.26 -12.48 5.59
N TYR A 107 -7.80 -11.56 4.75
CA TYR A 107 -8.66 -10.95 3.74
C TYR A 107 -9.23 -11.99 2.78
N PHE A 108 -8.36 -12.86 2.26
CA PHE A 108 -8.81 -13.89 1.31
C PHE A 108 -9.66 -14.97 1.97
N ASP A 109 -9.35 -15.31 3.22
CA ASP A 109 -10.15 -16.31 3.94
C ASP A 109 -11.57 -15.80 4.20
N ASP A 110 -11.70 -14.56 4.69
CA ASP A 110 -13.01 -13.96 4.97
C ASP A 110 -13.85 -13.86 3.71
N ASP A 111 -13.21 -13.52 2.60
CA ASP A 111 -13.90 -13.29 1.32
C ASP A 111 -14.13 -14.60 0.56
N GLY A 112 -13.50 -15.67 0.99
CA GLY A 112 -13.64 -16.99 0.36
C GLY A 112 -14.88 -17.75 0.77
N GLU A 113 -15.66 -17.19 1.67
CA GLU A 113 -16.89 -17.84 2.12
C GLU A 113 -18.06 -17.48 1.21
#